data_ebf786073621ff530822ba30f4ffaedf
#
_entry.id   ebf786073621ff530822ba30f4ffaedf
#
_cell.length_a   1.000
_cell.length_b   1.000
_cell.length_c   1.000
_cell.angle_alpha   90.00
_cell.angle_beta   90.00
_cell.angle_gamma   90.00
#
_symmetry.space_group_name_H-M   'P 1'
#
loop_
_entity.id
_entity.type
_entity.pdbx_description
1 polymer ?
#
loop_
_entity_poly.entity_id
_entity_poly.type
_entity_poly.pdbx_seq_one_letter_code
_entity_poly.pdbx_strand_id
1 'polypeptide(L)'
;MSRNGARRGRGAVSVALSALMLATLGACGALGGEDTSKASGGEGGLEKPKIKVALLPVVDLAPLRLAQEGGYFKAEGLEVEAVDAPSGQQAMTKMIGGEVDIAFSTYMPFFVAKSKGAADIRLVADSVSASPKSNAVVTVPTSPVKTINDLAGKKIAITDKNTASHLLTVSVMKDHGVDTSKVQWVPMQLPNIAAALSSGQVDAGYLPEPFLTQASKVVGATPVVDISTGATQDFPLAGFGALGSFVDKNPKTLAAFQRALAKAVRDSADRSKIEPMIVKYAKVDAETASLLTLPTFGSTLDARRLQRVPDLLLQTGVITAKLDAAPMLAPQAG
;
A
#
# COMPACT_ATOMS: atom_id res chain seq x y z
N MET A 1 -36.15 49.86 -30.24
CA MET A 1 -37.14 50.44 -29.28
C MET A 1 -36.53 50.21 -27.93
N SER A 2 -36.00 51.23 -27.40
CA SER A 2 -36.39 52.18 -26.35
C SER A 2 -35.99 51.68 -24.99
N ARG A 3 -35.00 52.17 -24.36
CA ARG A 3 -34.65 53.46 -23.69
C ARG A 3 -34.63 53.31 -22.18
N ASN A 4 -33.43 53.58 -21.59
CA ASN A 4 -33.15 54.54 -20.48
C ASN A 4 -33.70 54.15 -19.09
N GLY A 5 -32.99 54.37 -18.03
CA GLY A 5 -32.18 55.48 -17.66
C GLY A 5 -31.51 55.34 -16.31
N ALA A 6 -30.49 56.12 -16.20
CA ALA A 6 -29.61 56.35 -15.07
C ALA A 6 -30.20 57.21 -13.95
N ARG A 7 -29.53 57.14 -12.74
CA ARG A 7 -29.26 58.29 -11.80
C ARG A 7 -28.63 57.71 -10.55
N ARG A 8 -27.35 57.91 -10.24
CA ARG A 8 -26.61 59.04 -9.63
C ARG A 8 -27.24 59.53 -8.32
N GLY A 9 -26.49 59.36 -7.25
CA GLY A 9 -26.69 60.00 -5.97
C GLY A 9 -25.40 59.94 -5.13
N ARG A 10 -24.70 61.05 -5.07
CA ARG A 10 -23.49 61.35 -4.30
C ARG A 10 -23.88 61.85 -2.90
N GLY A 11 -22.99 61.67 -1.93
CA GLY A 11 -22.95 62.33 -0.63
C GLY A 11 -21.96 61.62 0.27
N ALA A 12 -20.93 62.00 0.54
CA ALA A 12 -19.90 62.90 0.99
C ALA A 12 -20.04 63.34 2.46
N VAL A 13 -18.88 63.14 3.17
CA VAL A 13 -18.30 63.97 4.26
C VAL A 13 -18.80 63.73 5.69
N SER A 14 -17.93 63.35 6.67
CA SER A 14 -17.03 64.09 7.54
C SER A 14 -16.52 63.18 8.66
N VAL A 15 -15.24 62.99 8.88
CA VAL A 15 -14.22 63.63 9.72
C VAL A 15 -14.64 64.03 11.15
N ALA A 16 -13.91 63.41 12.12
CA ALA A 16 -13.34 63.94 13.36
C ALA A 16 -12.77 62.84 14.20
N LEU A 17 -11.53 62.64 14.32
CA LEU A 17 -10.48 63.11 15.24
C LEU A 17 -10.91 63.24 16.72
N SER A 18 -10.30 62.44 17.59
CA SER A 18 -9.69 62.84 18.84
C SER A 18 -8.93 61.70 19.52
N ALA A 19 -7.70 62.04 19.83
CA ALA A 19 -6.75 61.26 20.64
C ALA A 19 -6.97 61.56 22.13
N LEU A 20 -6.54 60.72 23.00
CA LEU A 20 -5.71 60.99 24.20
C LEU A 20 -5.78 59.81 25.20
N MET A 21 -4.65 59.17 25.47
CA MET A 21 -3.87 59.00 26.70
C MET A 21 -4.60 58.48 27.95
N LEU A 22 -4.14 57.47 28.62
CA LEU A 22 -3.06 57.38 29.60
C LEU A 22 -3.08 56.00 30.32
N ALA A 23 -1.92 55.56 30.70
CA ALA A 23 -1.60 54.36 31.44
C ALA A 23 -2.10 54.36 32.90
N THR A 24 -2.40 53.16 33.44
CA THR A 24 -2.11 52.86 34.86
C THR A 24 -1.81 51.37 35.03
N LEU A 25 -0.74 51.11 35.76
CA LEU A 25 -0.32 49.85 36.34
C LEU A 25 -1.33 49.35 37.38
N GLY A 26 -1.51 48.06 37.47
CA GLY A 26 -2.22 47.41 38.57
C GLY A 26 -1.98 45.93 38.57
N ALA A 27 -1.24 45.46 39.57
CA ALA A 27 -0.77 44.08 39.76
C ALA A 27 -1.81 43.16 40.44
N CYS A 28 -1.56 41.84 40.30
CA CYS A 28 -1.95 40.73 41.15
C CYS A 28 -3.40 40.22 41.17
N GLY A 29 -3.54 38.96 40.83
CA GLY A 29 -4.70 38.12 41.17
C GLY A 29 -4.54 36.74 40.57
N ALA A 30 -4.03 35.81 41.36
CA ALA A 30 -3.85 34.40 41.04
C ALA A 30 -5.18 33.61 41.02
N LEU A 31 -5.12 32.41 40.40
CA LEU A 31 -6.03 31.27 40.44
C LEU A 31 -7.04 31.15 39.28
N GLY A 32 -6.73 30.21 38.43
CA GLY A 32 -7.61 29.67 37.40
C GLY A 32 -6.78 28.80 36.44
N GLY A 33 -6.42 27.58 36.84
CA GLY A 33 -5.70 26.66 35.97
C GLY A 33 -6.61 26.18 34.85
N GLU A 34 -6.33 26.60 33.65
CA GLU A 34 -6.70 25.83 32.44
C GLU A 34 -5.46 25.09 31.98
N ASP A 35 -5.49 23.77 32.20
CA ASP A 35 -4.53 22.83 31.63
C ASP A 35 -4.58 22.87 30.11
N THR A 36 -3.93 23.86 29.52
CA THR A 36 -3.46 23.71 28.15
C THR A 36 -2.20 22.86 28.21
N SER A 37 -2.39 21.54 28.11
CA SER A 37 -1.33 20.62 27.73
C SER A 37 -0.80 21.04 26.37
N LYS A 38 0.15 21.98 26.36
CA LYS A 38 1.05 22.18 25.22
C LYS A 38 1.76 20.86 25.02
N ALA A 39 1.31 20.11 24.01
CA ALA A 39 2.15 19.11 23.39
C ALA A 39 3.51 19.75 23.16
N SER A 40 4.55 19.23 23.78
CA SER A 40 5.93 19.69 23.59
C SER A 40 6.31 19.40 22.14
N GLY A 41 6.03 20.35 21.26
CA GLY A 41 6.59 20.39 19.92
C GLY A 41 8.05 20.80 20.06
N GLY A 42 8.97 19.82 20.01
CA GLY A 42 10.37 20.10 19.77
C GLY A 42 10.51 20.95 18.50
N GLU A 43 11.46 21.86 18.49
CA GLU A 43 11.81 22.71 17.34
C GLU A 43 11.98 21.85 16.08
N GLY A 44 11.01 21.95 15.14
CA GLY A 44 11.00 21.30 13.85
C GLY A 44 9.86 20.30 13.64
N GLY A 45 8.60 20.80 13.53
CA GLY A 45 7.45 19.99 13.11
C GLY A 45 7.67 19.25 11.79
N LEU A 46 6.79 18.29 11.48
CA LEU A 46 6.83 17.55 10.22
C LEU A 46 6.62 18.52 9.05
N GLU A 47 7.33 18.32 7.94
CA GLU A 47 7.19 19.13 6.73
C GLU A 47 5.77 19.00 6.15
N LYS A 48 5.21 17.79 6.25
CA LYS A 48 3.84 17.47 5.83
C LYS A 48 3.16 16.59 6.88
N PRO A 49 2.46 17.19 7.87
CA PRO A 49 1.87 16.45 8.98
C PRO A 49 0.65 15.61 8.60
N LYS A 50 0.12 15.78 7.38
CA LYS A 50 -0.96 14.95 6.81
C LYS A 50 -0.53 14.42 5.46
N ILE A 51 -0.55 13.09 5.31
CA ILE A 51 -0.22 12.40 4.05
C ILE A 51 -1.36 11.49 3.60
N LYS A 52 -1.42 11.24 2.30
CA LYS A 52 -2.33 10.29 1.68
C LYS A 52 -1.58 9.03 1.27
N VAL A 53 -2.11 7.86 1.62
CA VAL A 53 -1.51 6.57 1.29
C VAL A 53 -2.52 5.71 0.54
N ALA A 54 -2.18 5.30 -0.70
CA ALA A 54 -3.02 4.40 -1.47
C ALA A 54 -2.85 2.95 -0.99
N LEU A 55 -3.97 2.28 -0.69
CA LEU A 55 -4.02 0.98 -0.02
C LEU A 55 -4.97 0.01 -0.75
N LEU A 56 -4.69 -1.29 -0.62
CA LEU A 56 -5.50 -2.38 -1.11
C LEU A 56 -6.22 -3.10 0.05
N PRO A 57 -7.32 -3.83 -0.21
CA PRO A 57 -8.02 -4.62 0.82
C PRO A 57 -7.36 -5.99 1.04
N VAL A 58 -6.08 -6.01 1.41
CA VAL A 58 -5.28 -7.23 1.64
C VAL A 58 -4.74 -7.27 3.07
N VAL A 59 -4.46 -8.46 3.58
CA VAL A 59 -3.93 -8.65 4.95
C VAL A 59 -2.53 -8.07 5.13
N ASP A 60 -1.78 -7.90 4.06
CA ASP A 60 -0.45 -7.30 4.03
C ASP A 60 -0.39 -5.93 4.71
N LEU A 61 -1.52 -5.24 4.75
CA LEU A 61 -1.68 -3.91 5.31
C LEU A 61 -2.18 -3.88 6.76
N ALA A 62 -2.35 -5.06 7.40
CA ALA A 62 -2.81 -5.12 8.79
C ALA A 62 -1.92 -4.31 9.75
N PRO A 63 -0.57 -4.32 9.65
CA PRO A 63 0.28 -3.47 10.49
C PRO A 63 0.05 -1.97 10.27
N LEU A 64 -0.16 -1.51 9.02
CA LEU A 64 -0.44 -0.11 8.74
C LEU A 64 -1.80 0.30 9.35
N ARG A 65 -2.80 -0.56 9.26
CA ARG A 65 -4.12 -0.33 9.88
C ARG A 65 -4.03 -0.31 11.40
N LEU A 66 -3.19 -1.18 11.99
CA LEU A 66 -2.88 -1.13 13.42
C LEU A 66 -2.20 0.20 13.78
N ALA A 67 -1.28 0.70 12.94
CA ALA A 67 -0.64 1.99 13.19
C ALA A 67 -1.64 3.17 13.15
N GLN A 68 -2.63 3.11 12.26
CA GLN A 68 -3.69 4.12 12.19
C GLN A 68 -4.61 4.07 13.42
N GLU A 69 -5.21 2.93 13.71
CA GLU A 69 -6.20 2.75 14.79
C GLU A 69 -5.57 2.82 16.17
N GLY A 70 -4.36 2.27 16.33
CA GLY A 70 -3.58 2.29 17.56
C GLY A 70 -2.92 3.65 17.86
N GLY A 71 -3.12 4.64 16.99
CA GLY A 71 -2.61 5.99 17.19
C GLY A 71 -1.09 6.14 17.05
N TYR A 72 -0.39 5.17 16.43
CA TYR A 72 1.07 5.22 16.32
C TYR A 72 1.53 6.35 15.39
N PHE A 73 0.81 6.60 14.29
CA PHE A 73 1.06 7.78 13.45
C PHE A 73 0.79 9.08 14.19
N LYS A 74 -0.29 9.13 14.98
CA LYS A 74 -0.63 10.31 15.77
C LYS A 74 0.44 10.62 16.84
N ALA A 75 1.03 9.57 17.44
CA ALA A 75 2.13 9.73 18.39
C ALA A 75 3.39 10.35 17.78
N GLU A 76 3.58 10.16 16.46
CA GLU A 76 4.65 10.79 15.67
C GLU A 76 4.24 12.18 15.10
N GLY A 77 3.06 12.68 15.44
CA GLY A 77 2.52 13.95 14.90
C GLY A 77 2.04 13.84 13.46
N LEU A 78 1.81 12.62 12.94
CA LEU A 78 1.45 12.35 11.56
C LEU A 78 -0.01 11.88 11.44
N GLU A 79 -0.76 12.48 10.52
CA GLU A 79 -2.07 12.00 10.08
C GLU A 79 -1.91 11.24 8.76
N VAL A 80 -2.38 9.99 8.72
CA VAL A 80 -2.37 9.14 7.52
C VAL A 80 -3.78 8.93 7.01
N GLU A 81 -4.11 9.53 5.88
CA GLU A 81 -5.38 9.35 5.18
C GLU A 81 -5.25 8.17 4.20
N ALA A 82 -6.09 7.16 4.37
CA ALA A 82 -6.13 6.01 3.48
C ALA A 82 -6.97 6.31 2.24
N VAL A 83 -6.43 6.01 1.06
CA VAL A 83 -7.12 6.12 -0.23
C VAL A 83 -7.19 4.72 -0.85
N ASP A 84 -8.40 4.24 -1.11
CA ASP A 84 -8.59 2.91 -1.69
C ASP A 84 -8.07 2.85 -3.13
N ALA A 85 -7.38 1.78 -3.45
CA ALA A 85 -6.94 1.44 -4.80
C ALA A 85 -7.27 -0.03 -5.11
N PRO A 86 -7.83 -0.31 -6.30
CA PRO A 86 -8.25 -1.68 -6.65
C PRO A 86 -7.08 -2.60 -7.01
N SER A 87 -5.89 -2.03 -7.30
CA SER A 87 -4.65 -2.77 -7.56
C SER A 87 -3.42 -1.93 -7.22
N GLY A 88 -2.27 -2.60 -7.00
CA GLY A 88 -0.99 -1.93 -6.77
C GLY A 88 -0.56 -1.06 -7.94
N GLN A 89 -0.88 -1.46 -9.18
CA GLN A 89 -0.62 -0.64 -10.37
C GLN A 89 -1.42 0.67 -10.33
N GLN A 90 -2.69 0.61 -9.93
CA GLN A 90 -3.51 1.83 -9.81
C GLN A 90 -3.07 2.70 -8.62
N ALA A 91 -2.67 2.08 -7.49
CA ALA A 91 -2.07 2.82 -6.38
C ALA A 91 -0.83 3.60 -6.82
N MET A 92 0.06 2.96 -7.58
CA MET A 92 1.25 3.61 -8.14
C MET A 92 0.87 4.73 -9.14
N THR A 93 -0.14 4.53 -9.98
CA THR A 93 -0.63 5.56 -10.91
C THR A 93 -1.13 6.79 -10.15
N LYS A 94 -1.89 6.60 -9.07
CA LYS A 94 -2.33 7.70 -8.19
C LYS A 94 -1.16 8.45 -7.57
N MET A 95 -0.11 7.74 -7.16
CA MET A 95 1.10 8.35 -6.59
C MET A 95 1.86 9.18 -7.65
N ILE A 96 2.05 8.63 -8.84
CA ILE A 96 2.74 9.34 -9.94
C ILE A 96 1.92 10.57 -10.36
N GLY A 97 0.58 10.49 -10.35
CA GLY A 97 -0.33 11.59 -10.64
C GLY A 97 -0.47 12.62 -9.51
N GLY A 98 0.15 12.38 -8.33
CA GLY A 98 0.11 13.31 -7.20
C GLY A 98 -1.21 13.28 -6.40
N GLU A 99 -2.09 12.30 -6.63
CA GLU A 99 -3.32 12.12 -5.83
C GLU A 99 -3.00 11.61 -4.42
N VAL A 100 -1.94 10.83 -4.27
CA VAL A 100 -1.44 10.29 -3.00
C VAL A 100 0.06 10.50 -2.87
N ASP A 101 0.57 10.52 -1.65
CA ASP A 101 1.99 10.72 -1.35
C ASP A 101 2.77 9.41 -1.38
N ILE A 102 2.16 8.35 -0.87
CA ILE A 102 2.75 7.01 -0.76
C ILE A 102 1.77 6.01 -1.37
N ALA A 103 2.29 5.02 -2.07
CA ALA A 103 1.50 3.92 -2.63
C ALA A 103 2.00 2.58 -2.10
N PHE A 104 1.06 1.71 -1.69
CA PHE A 104 1.31 0.30 -1.49
C PHE A 104 1.20 -0.46 -2.80
N SER A 105 2.17 -1.32 -3.09
CA SER A 105 2.16 -2.23 -4.25
C SER A 105 3.10 -3.39 -4.02
N THR A 106 2.98 -4.46 -4.84
CA THR A 106 4.11 -5.38 -4.98
C THR A 106 5.32 -4.62 -5.55
N TYR A 107 6.54 -5.08 -5.26
CA TYR A 107 7.74 -4.33 -5.65
C TYR A 107 7.95 -4.23 -7.17
N MET A 108 7.53 -5.23 -7.92
CA MET A 108 7.79 -5.31 -9.37
C MET A 108 7.34 -4.09 -10.17
N PRO A 109 6.11 -3.54 -10.00
CA PRO A 109 5.69 -2.32 -10.70
C PRO A 109 6.59 -1.12 -10.43
N PHE A 110 7.12 -0.95 -9.22
CA PHE A 110 8.03 0.14 -8.90
C PHE A 110 9.34 0.02 -9.69
N PHE A 111 9.94 -1.17 -9.74
CA PHE A 111 11.15 -1.42 -10.51
C PHE A 111 10.91 -1.30 -12.02
N VAL A 112 9.77 -1.75 -12.54
CA VAL A 112 9.40 -1.58 -13.95
C VAL A 112 9.24 -0.11 -14.30
N ALA A 113 8.58 0.70 -13.47
CA ALA A 113 8.46 2.14 -13.69
C ALA A 113 9.82 2.83 -13.68
N LYS A 114 10.71 2.47 -12.74
CA LYS A 114 12.08 2.98 -12.68
C LYS A 114 12.89 2.60 -13.92
N SER A 115 12.83 1.35 -14.37
CA SER A 115 13.57 0.88 -15.56
C SER A 115 13.17 1.61 -16.84
N LYS A 116 11.93 2.07 -16.92
CA LYS A 116 11.39 2.84 -18.05
C LYS A 116 11.60 4.35 -17.91
N GLY A 117 12.20 4.82 -16.83
CA GLY A 117 12.33 6.25 -16.55
C GLY A 117 11.00 6.97 -16.37
N ALA A 118 9.91 6.23 -16.05
CA ALA A 118 8.57 6.80 -15.94
C ALA A 118 8.42 7.76 -14.76
N ALA A 119 9.11 7.48 -13.65
CA ALA A 119 9.16 8.34 -12.48
C ALA A 119 10.40 8.04 -11.62
N ASP A 120 10.88 9.01 -10.86
CA ASP A 120 11.86 8.77 -9.81
C ASP A 120 11.13 8.24 -8.58
N ILE A 121 11.14 6.92 -8.44
CA ILE A 121 10.47 6.21 -7.34
C ILE A 121 11.50 5.80 -6.31
N ARG A 122 11.20 6.02 -5.04
CA ARG A 122 11.94 5.52 -3.88
C ARG A 122 11.06 4.57 -3.08
N LEU A 123 11.63 3.44 -2.67
CA LEU A 123 11.00 2.52 -1.74
C LEU A 123 11.17 3.08 -0.33
N VAL A 124 10.06 3.30 0.37
CA VAL A 124 10.06 4.05 1.63
C VAL A 124 9.86 3.16 2.86
N ALA A 125 9.20 2.02 2.72
CA ALA A 125 9.05 1.03 3.78
C ALA A 125 8.78 -0.36 3.19
N ASP A 126 9.22 -1.40 3.89
CA ASP A 126 8.84 -2.78 3.62
C ASP A 126 7.42 -3.06 4.13
N SER A 127 6.79 -4.13 3.63
CA SER A 127 5.51 -4.60 4.14
C SER A 127 5.53 -6.10 4.37
N VAL A 128 5.69 -6.91 3.32
CA VAL A 128 5.63 -8.37 3.43
C VAL A 128 6.59 -9.09 2.50
N SER A 129 7.01 -10.28 2.97
CA SER A 129 7.63 -11.33 2.15
C SER A 129 6.61 -12.36 1.71
N ALA A 130 6.87 -13.01 0.58
CA ALA A 130 6.16 -14.22 0.17
C ALA A 130 6.35 -15.31 1.23
N SER A 131 5.24 -15.72 1.83
CA SER A 131 5.22 -16.71 2.91
C SER A 131 4.41 -17.94 2.49
N PRO A 132 4.82 -19.15 2.88
CA PRO A 132 4.08 -20.36 2.53
C PRO A 132 2.60 -20.25 2.87
N LYS A 133 1.75 -20.67 1.94
CA LYS A 133 0.28 -20.69 2.07
C LYS A 133 -0.43 -19.36 2.20
N SER A 134 0.28 -18.22 2.14
CA SER A 134 -0.35 -16.89 2.19
C SER A 134 -0.76 -16.38 0.81
N ASN A 135 -0.20 -16.97 -0.25
CA ASN A 135 -0.43 -16.60 -1.64
C ASN A 135 -0.37 -17.84 -2.51
N ALA A 136 -1.39 -18.12 -3.30
CA ALA A 136 -1.43 -19.31 -4.12
C ALA A 136 -2.14 -19.08 -5.46
N VAL A 137 -1.82 -19.91 -6.45
CA VAL A 137 -2.70 -20.15 -7.58
C VAL A 137 -3.64 -21.29 -7.19
N VAL A 138 -4.94 -21.01 -7.26
CA VAL A 138 -5.99 -21.93 -6.86
C VAL A 138 -6.83 -22.37 -8.05
N THR A 139 -7.51 -23.47 -7.89
CA THR A 139 -8.51 -24.03 -8.80
C THR A 139 -9.78 -24.39 -8.03
N VAL A 140 -10.86 -24.71 -8.74
CA VAL A 140 -12.12 -25.17 -8.13
C VAL A 140 -12.39 -26.64 -8.54
N PRO A 141 -13.25 -27.39 -7.80
CA PRO A 141 -13.50 -28.81 -8.09
C PRO A 141 -13.94 -29.10 -9.53
N THR A 142 -14.64 -28.18 -10.16
CA THR A 142 -15.12 -28.28 -11.55
C THR A 142 -14.07 -27.96 -12.61
N SER A 143 -12.95 -27.33 -12.24
CA SER A 143 -11.85 -27.01 -13.17
C SER A 143 -11.14 -28.26 -13.65
N PRO A 144 -10.66 -28.27 -14.91
CA PRO A 144 -9.81 -29.35 -15.43
C PRO A 144 -8.39 -29.33 -14.83
N VAL A 145 -8.00 -28.28 -14.12
CA VAL A 145 -6.70 -28.12 -13.48
C VAL A 145 -6.72 -28.83 -12.12
N LYS A 146 -5.83 -29.79 -11.90
CA LYS A 146 -5.67 -30.53 -10.63
C LYS A 146 -4.27 -30.41 -10.05
N THR A 147 -3.29 -30.18 -10.89
CA THR A 147 -1.87 -30.05 -10.53
C THR A 147 -1.24 -28.85 -11.24
N ILE A 148 -0.05 -28.47 -10.83
CA ILE A 148 0.73 -27.41 -11.48
C ILE A 148 0.98 -27.72 -12.97
N ASN A 149 1.14 -28.99 -13.35
CA ASN A 149 1.40 -29.38 -14.72
C ASN A 149 0.21 -29.17 -15.67
N ASP A 150 -1.00 -29.15 -15.13
CA ASP A 150 -2.22 -28.90 -15.91
C ASP A 150 -2.39 -27.41 -16.29
N LEU A 151 -1.57 -26.51 -15.76
CA LEU A 151 -1.67 -25.08 -16.01
C LEU A 151 -1.19 -24.66 -17.41
N ALA A 152 -0.43 -25.52 -18.12
CA ALA A 152 0.00 -25.23 -19.49
C ALA A 152 -1.21 -25.02 -20.43
N GLY A 153 -1.25 -23.89 -21.12
CA GLY A 153 -2.32 -23.53 -22.05
C GLY A 153 -3.64 -23.09 -21.40
N LYS A 154 -3.71 -23.00 -20.07
CA LYS A 154 -4.92 -22.64 -19.34
C LYS A 154 -5.08 -21.12 -19.21
N LYS A 155 -6.32 -20.70 -18.90
CA LYS A 155 -6.64 -19.32 -18.52
C LYS A 155 -6.40 -19.15 -17.03
N ILE A 156 -5.43 -18.30 -16.68
CA ILE A 156 -5.05 -18.05 -15.30
C ILE A 156 -5.32 -16.58 -14.96
N ALA A 157 -6.20 -16.34 -13.98
CA ALA A 157 -6.45 -15.01 -13.46
C ALA A 157 -5.25 -14.51 -12.65
N ILE A 158 -4.84 -13.27 -12.91
CA ILE A 158 -3.78 -12.54 -12.21
C ILE A 158 -4.25 -11.13 -11.91
N THR A 159 -3.62 -10.43 -10.95
CA THR A 159 -3.98 -9.03 -10.67
C THR A 159 -3.63 -8.10 -11.82
N ASP A 160 -2.45 -8.29 -12.40
CA ASP A 160 -1.99 -7.61 -13.61
C ASP A 160 -0.72 -8.30 -14.16
N LYS A 161 -0.36 -8.00 -15.42
CA LYS A 161 0.93 -8.42 -15.99
C LYS A 161 2.09 -7.70 -15.30
N ASN A 162 3.22 -8.40 -15.21
CA ASN A 162 4.47 -7.89 -14.61
C ASN A 162 4.35 -7.51 -13.11
N THR A 163 3.39 -8.11 -12.42
CA THR A 163 3.23 -8.05 -10.97
C THR A 163 3.69 -9.37 -10.33
N ALA A 164 3.70 -9.42 -9.01
CA ALA A 164 4.04 -10.64 -8.28
C ALA A 164 3.09 -11.81 -8.64
N SER A 165 1.77 -11.55 -8.78
CA SER A 165 0.80 -12.58 -9.17
C SER A 165 1.14 -13.26 -10.50
N HIS A 166 1.75 -12.52 -11.42
CA HIS A 166 2.19 -13.04 -12.71
C HIS A 166 3.57 -13.70 -12.62
N LEU A 167 4.58 -12.93 -12.20
CA LEU A 167 5.98 -13.35 -12.37
C LEU A 167 6.42 -14.41 -11.37
N LEU A 168 5.91 -14.41 -10.13
CA LEU A 168 6.19 -15.50 -9.18
C LEU A 168 5.49 -16.79 -9.61
N THR A 169 4.26 -16.70 -10.13
CA THR A 169 3.58 -17.86 -10.73
C THR A 169 4.39 -18.43 -11.91
N VAL A 170 4.83 -17.57 -12.83
CA VAL A 170 5.70 -17.98 -13.95
C VAL A 170 6.98 -18.63 -13.45
N SER A 171 7.64 -18.09 -12.42
CA SER A 171 8.87 -18.63 -11.86
C SER A 171 8.64 -20.05 -11.33
N VAL A 172 7.66 -20.23 -10.45
CA VAL A 172 7.37 -21.54 -9.86
C VAL A 172 6.91 -22.55 -10.93
N MET A 173 6.11 -22.14 -11.91
CA MET A 173 5.72 -23.03 -13.03
C MET A 173 6.94 -23.48 -13.83
N LYS A 174 7.88 -22.57 -14.15
CA LYS A 174 9.13 -22.92 -14.85
C LYS A 174 10.02 -23.85 -14.04
N ASP A 175 10.13 -23.66 -12.75
CA ASP A 175 10.89 -24.53 -11.84
C ASP A 175 10.34 -25.97 -11.86
N HIS A 176 9.03 -26.14 -12.16
CA HIS A 176 8.37 -27.43 -12.34
C HIS A 176 8.32 -27.90 -13.81
N GLY A 177 9.01 -27.24 -14.72
CA GLY A 177 9.07 -27.61 -16.14
C GLY A 177 7.80 -27.30 -16.95
N VAL A 178 6.89 -26.48 -16.42
CA VAL A 178 5.63 -26.12 -17.10
C VAL A 178 5.87 -25.05 -18.15
N ASP A 179 5.40 -25.28 -19.39
CA ASP A 179 5.46 -24.30 -20.48
C ASP A 179 4.51 -23.12 -20.24
N THR A 180 5.07 -22.02 -19.79
CA THR A 180 4.31 -20.81 -19.49
C THR A 180 3.98 -19.97 -20.73
N SER A 181 4.58 -20.25 -21.90
CA SER A 181 4.36 -19.50 -23.14
C SER A 181 2.95 -19.64 -23.70
N LYS A 182 2.29 -20.75 -23.39
CA LYS A 182 0.94 -21.09 -23.84
C LYS A 182 -0.16 -20.62 -22.86
N VAL A 183 0.21 -20.13 -21.67
CA VAL A 183 -0.75 -19.69 -20.67
C VAL A 183 -1.45 -18.41 -21.11
N GLN A 184 -2.77 -18.40 -20.96
CA GLN A 184 -3.58 -17.21 -21.19
C GLN A 184 -3.74 -16.45 -19.87
N TRP A 185 -2.91 -15.42 -19.67
CA TRP A 185 -2.95 -14.57 -18.49
C TRP A 185 -4.12 -13.58 -18.58
N VAL A 186 -5.05 -13.65 -17.62
CA VAL A 186 -6.27 -12.83 -17.57
C VAL A 186 -6.17 -11.83 -16.40
N PRO A 187 -5.87 -10.55 -16.67
CA PRO A 187 -5.90 -9.51 -15.63
C PRO A 187 -7.29 -9.35 -15.04
N MET A 188 -7.40 -9.37 -13.71
CA MET A 188 -8.67 -9.32 -13.00
C MET A 188 -8.49 -8.76 -11.58
N GLN A 189 -9.49 -8.04 -11.09
CA GLN A 189 -9.51 -7.59 -9.70
C GLN A 189 -9.72 -8.78 -8.76
N LEU A 190 -9.01 -8.80 -7.63
CA LEU A 190 -9.04 -9.88 -6.64
C LEU A 190 -10.45 -10.33 -6.23
N PRO A 191 -11.42 -9.42 -5.92
CA PRO A 191 -12.77 -9.82 -5.53
C PRO A 191 -13.53 -10.62 -6.60
N ASN A 192 -13.15 -10.50 -7.88
CA ASN A 192 -13.86 -11.13 -8.99
C ASN A 192 -13.33 -12.53 -9.32
N ILE A 193 -12.15 -12.90 -8.82
CA ILE A 193 -11.47 -14.15 -9.22
C ILE A 193 -12.26 -15.39 -8.78
N ALA A 194 -12.80 -15.42 -7.57
CA ALA A 194 -13.57 -16.55 -7.07
C ALA A 194 -14.82 -16.81 -7.94
N ALA A 195 -15.54 -15.76 -8.34
CA ALA A 195 -16.70 -15.87 -9.24
C ALA A 195 -16.29 -16.33 -10.65
N ALA A 196 -15.18 -15.83 -11.17
CA ALA A 196 -14.65 -16.22 -12.48
C ALA A 196 -14.21 -17.69 -12.51
N LEU A 197 -13.62 -18.20 -11.41
CA LEU A 197 -13.30 -19.63 -11.23
C LEU A 197 -14.58 -20.49 -11.21
N SER A 198 -15.56 -20.08 -10.40
CA SER A 198 -16.82 -20.83 -10.25
C SER A 198 -17.63 -20.91 -11.56
N SER A 199 -17.59 -19.84 -12.38
CA SER A 199 -18.28 -19.80 -13.68
C SER A 199 -17.50 -20.44 -14.84
N GLY A 200 -16.25 -20.88 -14.61
CA GLY A 200 -15.37 -21.41 -15.66
C GLY A 200 -14.86 -20.36 -16.64
N GLN A 201 -14.94 -19.07 -16.31
CA GLN A 201 -14.35 -17.98 -17.11
C GLN A 201 -12.82 -18.08 -17.12
N VAL A 202 -12.23 -18.56 -16.02
CA VAL A 202 -10.82 -18.93 -15.88
C VAL A 202 -10.66 -20.31 -15.28
N ASP A 203 -9.58 -21.01 -15.61
CA ASP A 203 -9.31 -22.37 -15.16
C ASP A 203 -8.61 -22.40 -13.79
N ALA A 204 -7.81 -21.36 -13.50
CA ALA A 204 -7.09 -21.16 -12.25
C ALA A 204 -6.96 -19.65 -11.97
N GLY A 205 -6.60 -19.29 -10.75
CA GLY A 205 -6.43 -17.88 -10.39
C GLY A 205 -5.51 -17.67 -9.21
N TYR A 206 -4.71 -16.60 -9.26
CA TYR A 206 -3.88 -16.17 -8.14
C TYR A 206 -4.73 -15.47 -7.09
N LEU A 207 -4.60 -15.90 -5.84
CA LEU A 207 -5.25 -15.29 -4.70
C LEU A 207 -4.27 -15.15 -3.52
N PRO A 208 -4.10 -13.92 -3.00
CA PRO A 208 -3.52 -13.69 -1.68
C PRO A 208 -4.59 -13.78 -0.61
N GLU A 209 -4.20 -13.81 0.66
CA GLU A 209 -5.15 -13.63 1.76
C GLU A 209 -5.72 -12.19 1.78
N PRO A 210 -6.99 -11.99 2.13
CA PRO A 210 -7.96 -12.98 2.62
C PRO A 210 -8.73 -13.70 1.51
N PHE A 211 -8.52 -13.35 0.24
CA PHE A 211 -9.26 -13.88 -0.91
C PHE A 211 -9.07 -15.38 -1.10
N LEU A 212 -7.89 -15.90 -0.72
CA LEU A 212 -7.58 -17.33 -0.75
C LEU A 212 -8.53 -18.13 0.18
N THR A 213 -8.59 -17.74 1.45
CA THR A 213 -9.48 -18.38 2.43
C THR A 213 -10.96 -18.17 2.07
N GLN A 214 -11.35 -16.97 1.63
CA GLN A 214 -12.73 -16.72 1.18
C GLN A 214 -13.13 -17.61 0.00
N ALA A 215 -12.28 -17.72 -1.02
CA ALA A 215 -12.56 -18.57 -2.17
C ALA A 215 -12.63 -20.07 -1.79
N SER A 216 -11.80 -20.51 -0.85
CA SER A 216 -11.89 -21.87 -0.31
C SER A 216 -13.24 -22.13 0.36
N LYS A 217 -13.73 -21.19 1.19
CA LYS A 217 -15.04 -21.31 1.88
C LYS A 217 -16.22 -21.23 0.91
N VAL A 218 -16.18 -20.35 -0.10
CA VAL A 218 -17.37 -20.04 -0.92
C VAL A 218 -17.49 -20.94 -2.15
N VAL A 219 -16.36 -21.24 -2.81
CA VAL A 219 -16.36 -22.00 -4.08
C VAL A 219 -15.53 -23.29 -4.02
N GLY A 220 -15.05 -23.69 -2.83
CA GLY A 220 -14.21 -24.87 -2.65
C GLY A 220 -12.85 -24.78 -3.35
N ALA A 221 -12.32 -23.54 -3.48
CA ALA A 221 -11.05 -23.35 -4.14
C ALA A 221 -9.90 -24.02 -3.36
N THR A 222 -9.03 -24.71 -4.09
CA THR A 222 -7.85 -25.40 -3.52
C THR A 222 -6.57 -24.96 -4.21
N PRO A 223 -5.46 -24.76 -3.47
CA PRO A 223 -4.17 -24.42 -4.05
C PRO A 223 -3.63 -25.53 -4.96
N VAL A 224 -3.12 -25.14 -6.13
CA VAL A 224 -2.33 -25.98 -7.04
C VAL A 224 -0.89 -25.49 -7.18
N VAL A 225 -0.62 -24.23 -6.83
CA VAL A 225 0.72 -23.65 -6.77
C VAL A 225 0.81 -22.76 -5.55
N ASP A 226 1.74 -23.06 -4.64
CA ASP A 226 2.19 -22.10 -3.63
C ASP A 226 3.33 -21.27 -4.26
N ILE A 227 3.09 -19.96 -4.42
CA ILE A 227 4.07 -19.08 -5.07
C ILE A 227 5.26 -18.74 -4.18
N SER A 228 5.29 -19.24 -2.95
CA SER A 228 6.34 -18.97 -1.94
C SER A 228 7.31 -20.15 -1.79
N THR A 229 7.52 -20.91 -2.87
CA THR A 229 8.35 -22.12 -2.87
C THR A 229 9.54 -22.01 -3.83
N GLY A 230 10.57 -22.84 -3.63
CA GLY A 230 11.74 -22.86 -4.51
C GLY A 230 12.45 -21.50 -4.59
N ALA A 231 12.72 -21.03 -5.80
CA ALA A 231 13.41 -19.77 -6.03
C ALA A 231 12.63 -18.53 -5.51
N THR A 232 11.33 -18.69 -5.24
CA THR A 232 10.47 -17.60 -4.74
C THR A 232 10.22 -17.66 -3.23
N GLN A 233 10.84 -18.59 -2.52
CA GLN A 233 10.78 -18.65 -1.07
C GLN A 233 11.32 -17.36 -0.44
N ASP A 234 10.60 -16.82 0.54
CA ASP A 234 10.94 -15.56 1.21
C ASP A 234 11.25 -14.40 0.23
N PHE A 235 10.57 -14.38 -0.90
CA PHE A 235 10.73 -13.34 -1.90
C PHE A 235 10.18 -12.00 -1.37
N PRO A 236 10.89 -10.85 -1.54
CA PRO A 236 10.34 -9.55 -1.18
C PRO A 236 9.11 -9.27 -2.04
N LEU A 237 7.93 -9.27 -1.42
CA LEU A 237 6.67 -9.30 -2.15
C LEU A 237 6.11 -7.91 -2.38
N ALA A 238 5.90 -7.16 -1.31
CA ALA A 238 5.24 -5.86 -1.37
C ALA A 238 5.78 -4.89 -0.33
N GLY A 239 5.61 -3.61 -0.63
CA GLY A 239 6.03 -2.53 0.24
C GLY A 239 5.45 -1.19 -0.22
N PHE A 240 6.00 -0.13 0.31
CA PHE A 240 5.55 1.23 0.07
C PHE A 240 6.56 1.99 -0.78
N GLY A 241 6.06 2.72 -1.77
CA GLY A 241 6.85 3.61 -2.61
C GLY A 241 6.33 5.04 -2.55
N ALA A 242 7.23 5.99 -2.80
CA ALA A 242 6.92 7.41 -2.97
C ALA A 242 7.75 7.99 -4.12
N LEU A 243 7.38 9.17 -4.60
CA LEU A 243 8.22 9.92 -5.53
C LEU A 243 9.48 10.43 -4.80
N GLY A 244 10.63 10.44 -5.47
CA GLY A 244 11.87 11.00 -4.93
C GLY A 244 11.70 12.44 -4.45
N SER A 245 10.94 13.24 -5.18
CA SER A 245 10.63 14.62 -4.78
C SER A 245 9.84 14.74 -3.47
N PHE A 246 8.99 13.74 -3.14
CA PHE A 246 8.33 13.68 -1.83
C PHE A 246 9.32 13.32 -0.73
N VAL A 247 10.16 12.31 -0.96
CA VAL A 247 11.17 11.85 -0.01
C VAL A 247 12.15 12.99 0.33
N ASP A 248 12.65 13.69 -0.68
CA ASP A 248 13.66 14.75 -0.52
C ASP A 248 13.08 16.00 0.21
N LYS A 249 11.80 16.29 -0.01
CA LYS A 249 11.13 17.46 0.60
C LYS A 249 10.57 17.21 2.00
N ASN A 250 10.36 15.94 2.38
CA ASN A 250 9.63 15.58 3.60
C ASN A 250 10.37 14.52 4.44
N PRO A 251 11.68 14.69 4.73
CA PRO A 251 12.47 13.67 5.43
C PRO A 251 11.97 13.37 6.84
N LYS A 252 11.50 14.36 7.61
CA LYS A 252 10.96 14.13 8.96
C LYS A 252 9.62 13.42 8.91
N THR A 253 8.76 13.80 7.96
CA THR A 253 7.47 13.15 7.71
C THR A 253 7.65 11.68 7.35
N LEU A 254 8.61 11.39 6.45
CA LEU A 254 8.96 10.03 6.08
C LEU A 254 9.48 9.22 7.28
N ALA A 255 10.39 9.79 8.05
CA ALA A 255 10.92 9.13 9.25
C ALA A 255 9.83 8.84 10.29
N ALA A 256 8.87 9.75 10.49
CA ALA A 256 7.71 9.54 11.35
C ALA A 256 6.82 8.37 10.84
N PHE A 257 6.56 8.32 9.53
CA PHE A 257 5.83 7.21 8.91
C PHE A 257 6.54 5.86 9.14
N GLN A 258 7.84 5.80 8.91
CA GLN A 258 8.65 4.60 9.09
C GLN A 258 8.69 4.12 10.54
N ARG A 259 8.89 5.02 11.52
CA ARG A 259 8.92 4.64 12.95
C ARG A 259 7.57 4.11 13.44
N ALA A 260 6.48 4.78 13.08
CA ALA A 260 5.12 4.34 13.42
C ALA A 260 4.81 2.95 12.82
N LEU A 261 5.15 2.75 11.53
CA LEU A 261 4.93 1.48 10.86
C LEU A 261 5.79 0.37 11.45
N ALA A 262 7.08 0.61 11.71
CA ALA A 262 7.98 -0.37 12.31
C ALA A 262 7.50 -0.80 13.71
N LYS A 263 6.96 0.12 14.51
CA LYS A 263 6.33 -0.21 15.79
C LYS A 263 5.11 -1.12 15.59
N ALA A 264 4.23 -0.81 14.64
CA ALA A 264 3.06 -1.62 14.35
C ALA A 264 3.43 -3.01 13.82
N VAL A 265 4.48 -3.13 13.00
CA VAL A 265 4.99 -4.44 12.54
C VAL A 265 5.45 -5.28 13.72
N ARG A 266 6.20 -4.72 14.68
CA ARG A 266 6.58 -5.46 15.89
C ARG A 266 5.36 -5.93 16.71
N ASP A 267 4.38 -5.04 16.87
CA ASP A 267 3.16 -5.35 17.63
C ASP A 267 2.24 -6.35 16.91
N SER A 268 2.37 -6.47 15.57
CA SER A 268 1.63 -7.43 14.75
C SER A 268 2.06 -8.89 14.94
N ALA A 269 3.14 -9.15 15.67
CA ALA A 269 3.47 -10.49 16.15
C ALA A 269 2.38 -11.04 17.09
N ASP A 270 1.66 -10.16 17.77
CA ASP A 270 0.47 -10.50 18.53
C ASP A 270 -0.76 -10.49 17.61
N ARG A 271 -1.20 -11.69 17.22
CA ARG A 271 -2.32 -11.89 16.32
C ARG A 271 -3.60 -11.21 16.81
N SER A 272 -3.83 -11.14 18.12
CA SER A 272 -5.00 -10.52 18.71
C SER A 272 -5.11 -9.01 18.42
N LYS A 273 -4.00 -8.34 18.12
CA LYS A 273 -3.96 -6.92 17.76
C LYS A 273 -4.32 -6.66 16.30
N ILE A 274 -4.03 -7.61 15.41
CA ILE A 274 -4.22 -7.40 13.97
C ILE A 274 -5.49 -8.05 13.43
N GLU A 275 -6.02 -9.11 14.03
CA GLU A 275 -7.27 -9.73 13.59
C GLU A 275 -8.45 -8.74 13.54
N PRO A 276 -8.67 -7.87 14.53
CA PRO A 276 -9.71 -6.83 14.44
C PRO A 276 -9.51 -5.88 13.25
N MET A 277 -8.24 -5.59 12.89
CA MET A 277 -7.92 -4.78 11.72
C MET A 277 -8.28 -5.51 10.43
N ILE A 278 -7.97 -6.80 10.35
CA ILE A 278 -8.32 -7.64 9.20
C ILE A 278 -9.83 -7.71 9.03
N VAL A 279 -10.60 -8.01 10.08
CA VAL A 279 -12.07 -8.02 10.07
C VAL A 279 -12.61 -6.69 9.52
N LYS A 280 -12.13 -5.58 10.04
CA LYS A 280 -12.61 -4.24 9.70
C LYS A 280 -12.27 -3.84 8.26
N TYR A 281 -11.03 -4.05 7.82
CA TYR A 281 -10.51 -3.47 6.58
C TYR A 281 -10.47 -4.45 5.40
N ALA A 282 -10.33 -5.75 5.65
CA ALA A 282 -10.45 -6.77 4.61
C ALA A 282 -11.89 -7.28 4.44
N LYS A 283 -12.83 -6.80 5.27
CA LYS A 283 -14.28 -7.11 5.21
C LYS A 283 -14.55 -8.61 5.28
N VAL A 284 -13.90 -9.28 6.19
CA VAL A 284 -14.11 -10.70 6.50
C VAL A 284 -14.75 -10.85 7.88
N ASP A 285 -15.46 -11.96 8.11
CA ASP A 285 -15.95 -12.30 9.45
C ASP A 285 -14.78 -12.76 10.37
N ALA A 286 -15.02 -12.75 11.67
CA ALA A 286 -14.00 -13.09 12.68
C ALA A 286 -13.51 -14.55 12.53
N GLU A 287 -14.39 -15.48 12.16
CA GLU A 287 -14.03 -16.88 11.92
C GLU A 287 -13.06 -16.97 10.74
N THR A 288 -13.37 -16.30 9.62
CA THR A 288 -12.46 -16.22 8.46
C THR A 288 -11.12 -15.58 8.86
N ALA A 289 -11.13 -14.46 9.60
CA ALA A 289 -9.90 -13.80 10.05
C ALA A 289 -8.99 -14.75 10.87
N SER A 290 -9.57 -15.60 11.71
CA SER A 290 -8.81 -16.57 12.51
C SER A 290 -8.15 -17.69 11.69
N LEU A 291 -8.71 -18.00 10.52
CA LEU A 291 -8.22 -19.06 9.62
C LEU A 291 -7.13 -18.58 8.65
N LEU A 292 -6.96 -17.27 8.49
CA LEU A 292 -6.01 -16.71 7.52
C LEU A 292 -4.56 -17.12 7.84
N THR A 293 -3.83 -17.46 6.80
CA THR A 293 -2.37 -17.56 6.88
C THR A 293 -1.76 -16.18 6.72
N LEU A 294 -1.23 -15.63 7.81
CA LEU A 294 -0.61 -14.31 7.78
C LEU A 294 0.74 -14.36 7.07
N PRO A 295 1.06 -13.34 6.25
CA PRO A 295 2.39 -13.23 5.64
C PRO A 295 3.43 -12.85 6.70
N THR A 296 4.71 -12.98 6.35
CA THR A 296 5.80 -12.42 7.16
C THR A 296 5.84 -10.92 6.95
N PHE A 297 5.48 -10.16 7.97
CA PHE A 297 5.53 -8.70 7.93
C PHE A 297 6.97 -8.20 8.04
N GLY A 298 7.34 -7.26 7.16
CA GLY A 298 8.65 -6.62 7.12
C GLY A 298 8.59 -5.19 7.65
N SER A 299 9.68 -4.74 8.27
CA SER A 299 9.81 -3.37 8.77
C SER A 299 11.00 -2.62 8.19
N THR A 300 11.94 -3.34 7.55
CA THR A 300 13.21 -2.78 7.10
C THR A 300 13.46 -3.12 5.65
N LEU A 301 13.85 -2.12 4.85
CA LEU A 301 14.29 -2.32 3.49
C LEU A 301 15.75 -2.82 3.48
N ASP A 302 15.99 -3.98 2.88
CA ASP A 302 17.33 -4.54 2.65
C ASP A 302 17.62 -4.58 1.15
N ALA A 303 18.67 -3.90 0.72
CA ALA A 303 19.02 -3.77 -0.69
C ALA A 303 19.36 -5.12 -1.35
N ARG A 304 20.05 -6.03 -0.64
CA ARG A 304 20.42 -7.34 -1.17
C ARG A 304 19.20 -8.23 -1.35
N ARG A 305 18.28 -8.19 -0.37
CA ARG A 305 17.03 -8.90 -0.45
C ARG A 305 16.15 -8.37 -1.61
N LEU A 306 16.03 -7.04 -1.73
CA LEU A 306 15.25 -6.39 -2.77
C LEU A 306 15.86 -6.54 -4.17
N GLN A 307 17.18 -6.79 -4.30
CA GLN A 307 17.83 -7.03 -5.58
C GLN A 307 17.26 -8.24 -6.33
N ARG A 308 16.67 -9.21 -5.61
CA ARG A 308 15.97 -10.36 -6.23
C ARG A 308 14.83 -9.93 -7.16
N VAL A 309 14.22 -8.75 -6.92
CA VAL A 309 13.10 -8.25 -7.73
C VAL A 309 13.57 -7.84 -9.13
N PRO A 310 14.48 -6.88 -9.31
CA PRO A 310 14.96 -6.53 -10.65
C PRO A 310 15.72 -7.68 -11.32
N ASP A 311 16.36 -8.59 -10.58
CA ASP A 311 16.98 -9.78 -11.16
C ASP A 311 15.95 -10.71 -11.79
N LEU A 312 14.81 -10.94 -11.12
CA LEU A 312 13.69 -11.71 -11.68
C LEU A 312 13.05 -11.00 -12.89
N LEU A 313 12.90 -9.68 -12.84
CA LEU A 313 12.40 -8.89 -13.97
C LEU A 313 13.31 -9.00 -15.20
N LEU A 314 14.62 -9.00 -15.00
CA LEU A 314 15.61 -9.19 -16.06
C LEU A 314 15.57 -10.64 -16.60
N GLN A 315 15.54 -11.64 -15.72
CA GLN A 315 15.45 -13.05 -16.08
C GLN A 315 14.19 -13.38 -16.88
N THR A 316 13.08 -12.70 -16.57
CA THR A 316 11.81 -12.90 -17.26
C THR A 316 11.65 -12.02 -18.50
N GLY A 317 12.65 -11.18 -18.81
CA GLY A 317 12.63 -10.29 -19.98
C GLY A 317 11.69 -9.09 -19.85
N VAL A 318 11.19 -8.80 -18.64
CA VAL A 318 10.31 -7.64 -18.39
C VAL A 318 11.11 -6.34 -18.45
N ILE A 319 12.35 -6.38 -17.98
CA ILE A 319 13.33 -5.31 -18.19
C ILE A 319 14.50 -5.84 -19.03
N THR A 320 15.13 -4.97 -19.81
CA THR A 320 16.18 -5.37 -20.76
C THR A 320 17.59 -5.01 -20.27
N ALA A 321 17.70 -4.21 -19.22
CA ALA A 321 18.96 -3.80 -18.61
C ALA A 321 18.98 -4.13 -17.12
N LYS A 322 20.17 -4.43 -16.60
CA LYS A 322 20.40 -4.64 -15.17
C LYS A 322 20.02 -3.37 -14.41
N LEU A 323 19.29 -3.54 -13.31
CA LEU A 323 18.87 -2.45 -12.44
C LEU A 323 19.32 -2.77 -11.00
N ASP A 324 19.95 -1.79 -10.36
CA ASP A 324 20.36 -1.89 -8.96
C ASP A 324 19.22 -1.41 -8.04
N ALA A 325 18.93 -2.20 -7.02
CA ALA A 325 17.88 -1.88 -6.06
C ALA A 325 18.32 -0.81 -5.04
N ALA A 326 19.60 -0.77 -4.68
CA ALA A 326 20.10 0.08 -3.60
C ALA A 326 19.77 1.58 -3.78
N PRO A 327 19.95 2.18 -4.99
CA PRO A 327 19.61 3.59 -5.20
C PRO A 327 18.13 3.93 -5.08
N MET A 328 17.26 2.92 -5.12
CA MET A 328 15.82 3.13 -4.97
C MET A 328 15.36 3.16 -3.50
N LEU A 329 16.21 2.82 -2.54
CA LEU A 329 15.84 2.83 -1.13
C LEU A 329 15.90 4.27 -0.59
N ALA A 330 14.83 4.70 0.04
CA ALA A 330 14.82 5.92 0.83
C ALA A 330 15.64 5.73 2.12
N PRO A 331 16.19 6.82 2.69
CA PRO A 331 16.79 6.78 4.01
C PRO A 331 15.86 6.12 5.04
N GLN A 332 16.40 5.27 5.90
CA GLN A 332 15.61 4.59 6.94
C GLN A 332 15.72 5.37 8.25
N ALA A 333 14.60 5.53 8.94
CA ALA A 333 14.60 6.05 10.30
C ALA A 333 15.30 5.02 11.20
N GLY A 334 16.28 5.51 11.97
CA GLY A 334 16.98 4.71 12.97
C GLY A 334 16.09 4.34 14.17
#